data_12c050317448baf379f5f8d56275b516
#
_entry.id   12c050317448baf379f5f8d56275b516
#
_cell.length_a   1.000
_cell.length_b   1.000
_cell.length_c   1.000
_cell.angle_alpha   90.00
_cell.angle_beta   90.00
_cell.angle_gamma   90.00
#
_symmetry.space_group_name_H-M   'P 1'
#
loop_
_entity.id
_entity.type
_entity.pdbx_description
1 polymer ?
#
loop_
_entity_poly.entity_id
_entity_poly.type
_entity_poly.pdbx_seq_one_letter_code
_entity_poly.pdbx_strand_id
1 'polypeptide(L)'
;DRLFMDQDFVEVDVFSLTQKQRYNTLTEELSLKSHPGKRWQWTTGAFMMYQDMHTSCPVTFYGDGVNYLNRQFQTVLPSSPAMSLAFTSSSLPFTASFQTPTLNAALFHQSTVDLGSGLSLIAGLRLDYDHTRLKMDSRADGRMDYRFSMPSFYINADLSASPDLSGELENDTWQVLPKLALQYNHRSGRGNVYVAVSKGYRSGGYNIQSYSDLSQTQLQRNMMLGIKDFSIATINALPLPEKQKQRAIQGMTGILDAKTPKEPSLATLAYKPEQTWNYELGGHLTLVPQHLQMFYTFFYMHTKDQQLARFAESGMGRVMVNAGRSRSCGAELTLRASLLNDRLNLSGSYGYTNAEFSAYDLGQHNGTSVDYTGNKVPFAPAHTLGATAEFRQPLSNSLCRALTLGADVQGAGRIWWDEANTFSQPFYAVAGARIGAEFAGNVNLTLWTKNVTATRYDVFSFQSMNNQFAQIGQPRCFGIDVSVHF
;
A
#
# COMPACT_ATOMS: atom_id res chain seq x y z
N ASP A 1 -1.93 18.25 3.73
CA ASP A 1 -2.57 17.76 2.50
C ASP A 1 -4.08 17.65 2.68
N ARG A 2 -4.84 17.92 1.63
CA ARG A 2 -6.29 17.72 1.57
C ARG A 2 -6.62 16.96 0.30
N LEU A 3 -7.31 15.83 0.46
CA LEU A 3 -7.79 15.01 -0.64
C LEU A 3 -9.31 14.87 -0.49
N PHE A 4 -10.05 15.23 -1.53
CA PHE A 4 -11.47 14.93 -1.67
C PHE A 4 -11.59 13.82 -2.71
N MET A 5 -12.30 12.76 -2.40
CA MET A 5 -12.51 11.63 -3.29
C MET A 5 -13.96 11.19 -3.26
N ASP A 6 -14.50 10.97 -4.43
CA ASP A 6 -15.61 10.09 -4.67
C ASP A 6 -15.03 8.66 -4.68
N GLN A 7 -15.31 7.88 -3.63
CA GLN A 7 -14.70 6.56 -3.43
C GLN A 7 -15.63 5.40 -3.80
N ASP A 8 -16.85 5.66 -4.18
CA ASP A 8 -17.75 4.60 -4.61
C ASP A 8 -17.52 4.18 -6.07
N PHE A 9 -16.83 5.02 -6.87
CA PHE A 9 -16.46 4.77 -8.26
C PHE A 9 -17.65 4.40 -9.17
N VAL A 10 -18.86 4.86 -8.85
CA VAL A 10 -20.09 4.60 -9.61
C VAL A 10 -20.73 5.93 -10.03
N GLU A 11 -21.69 5.89 -10.97
CA GLU A 11 -22.35 7.10 -11.49
C GLU A 11 -23.33 7.75 -10.50
N VAL A 12 -23.75 7.00 -9.48
CA VAL A 12 -24.68 7.47 -8.45
C VAL A 12 -23.91 7.93 -7.21
N ASP A 13 -24.39 8.95 -6.53
CA ASP A 13 -23.71 9.55 -5.38
C ASP A 13 -23.98 8.76 -4.09
N VAL A 14 -23.20 7.70 -3.89
CA VAL A 14 -23.33 6.79 -2.72
C VAL A 14 -22.65 7.40 -1.52
N PHE A 15 -21.35 7.71 -1.61
CA PHE A 15 -20.62 8.36 -0.54
C PHE A 15 -19.39 9.12 -1.01
N SER A 16 -19.04 10.16 -0.29
CA SER A 16 -17.79 10.88 -0.49
C SER A 16 -16.90 10.84 0.76
N LEU A 17 -15.61 10.98 0.54
CA LEU A 17 -14.59 11.04 1.58
C LEU A 17 -13.77 12.32 1.44
N THR A 18 -13.57 13.03 2.54
CA THR A 18 -12.59 14.11 2.61
C THR A 18 -11.49 13.73 3.58
N GLN A 19 -10.30 13.49 3.07
CA GLN A 19 -9.14 13.22 3.92
C GLN A 19 -8.28 14.48 4.05
N LYS A 20 -8.02 14.90 5.28
CA LYS A 20 -7.07 15.95 5.62
C LYS A 20 -5.98 15.37 6.49
N GLN A 21 -4.72 15.56 6.09
CA GLN A 21 -3.57 15.09 6.85
C GLN A 21 -2.62 16.24 7.16
N ARG A 22 -2.15 16.25 8.39
CA ARG A 22 -1.06 17.09 8.86
C ARG A 22 -0.07 16.20 9.60
N TYR A 23 1.19 16.30 9.25
CA TYR A 23 2.26 15.61 9.94
C TYR A 23 3.43 16.55 10.22
N ASN A 24 4.07 16.33 11.34
CA ASN A 24 5.32 16.95 11.73
C ASN A 24 6.32 15.82 11.95
N THR A 25 7.49 15.93 11.35
CA THR A 25 8.53 14.89 11.46
C THR A 25 9.83 15.55 11.89
N LEU A 26 10.46 14.98 12.90
CA LEU A 26 11.82 15.27 13.33
C LEU A 26 12.66 14.03 13.08
N THR A 27 13.79 14.19 12.39
CA THR A 27 14.71 13.09 12.11
C THR A 27 16.13 13.55 12.40
N GLU A 28 16.85 12.75 13.18
CA GLU A 28 18.24 12.99 13.52
C GLU A 28 19.06 11.71 13.34
N GLU A 29 20.25 11.86 12.78
CA GLU A 29 21.23 10.77 12.66
C GLU A 29 22.62 11.28 13.07
N LEU A 30 23.20 10.58 14.01
CA LEU A 30 24.58 10.79 14.44
C LEU A 30 25.42 9.60 14.01
N SER A 31 26.50 9.85 13.28
CA SER A 31 27.38 8.79 12.82
C SER A 31 28.86 9.13 13.07
N LEU A 32 29.57 8.14 13.59
CA LEU A 32 31.03 8.16 13.75
C LEU A 32 31.63 7.19 12.74
N LYS A 33 32.67 7.62 12.04
CA LYS A 33 33.38 6.80 11.03
C LYS A 33 34.86 6.74 11.37
N SER A 34 35.46 5.56 11.18
CA SER A 34 36.89 5.43 11.27
C SER A 34 37.64 6.20 10.17
N HIS A 35 38.91 6.49 10.36
CA HIS A 35 39.73 7.05 9.27
C HIS A 35 39.79 6.13 8.05
N PRO A 36 39.66 6.67 6.82
CA PRO A 36 39.80 5.89 5.61
C PRO A 36 41.25 5.32 5.45
N GLY A 37 41.38 4.27 4.64
CA GLY A 37 42.68 3.68 4.28
C GLY A 37 43.28 2.71 5.33
N LYS A 38 42.59 2.48 6.46
CA LYS A 38 43.01 1.44 7.42
C LYS A 38 42.44 0.09 7.05
N ARG A 39 43.15 -0.98 7.45
CA ARG A 39 42.70 -2.37 7.25
C ARG A 39 41.34 -2.68 7.90
N TRP A 40 41.02 -2.03 8.99
CA TRP A 40 39.72 -2.07 9.66
C TRP A 40 39.07 -0.71 9.58
N GLN A 41 37.93 -0.63 8.89
CA GLN A 41 37.09 0.54 8.78
C GLN A 41 35.73 0.24 9.40
N TRP A 42 35.16 1.21 10.08
CA TRP A 42 33.86 1.03 10.71
C TRP A 42 33.04 2.31 10.70
N THR A 43 31.75 2.13 10.78
CA THR A 43 30.76 3.20 11.01
C THR A 43 29.85 2.74 12.13
N THR A 44 29.68 3.60 13.14
CA THR A 44 28.74 3.39 14.25
C THR A 44 27.86 4.62 14.35
N GLY A 45 26.57 4.43 14.61
CA GLY A 45 25.67 5.56 14.73
C GLY A 45 24.38 5.25 15.46
N ALA A 46 23.66 6.33 15.73
CA ALA A 46 22.33 6.32 16.29
C ALA A 46 21.40 7.09 15.35
N PHE A 47 20.19 6.60 15.21
CA PHE A 47 19.14 7.23 14.42
C PHE A 47 17.90 7.41 15.30
N MET A 48 17.20 8.53 15.14
CA MET A 48 15.90 8.77 15.75
C MET A 48 14.99 9.50 14.77
N MET A 49 13.76 9.04 14.67
CA MET A 49 12.68 9.71 13.95
C MET A 49 11.46 9.76 14.85
N TYR A 50 10.92 10.95 15.05
CA TYR A 50 9.60 11.13 15.65
C TYR A 50 8.67 11.78 14.64
N GLN A 51 7.53 11.17 14.41
CA GLN A 51 6.49 11.69 13.53
C GLN A 51 5.16 11.75 14.29
N ASP A 52 4.52 12.91 14.29
CA ASP A 52 3.14 13.07 14.78
C ASP A 52 2.23 13.38 13.59
N MET A 53 1.34 12.46 13.28
CA MET A 53 0.41 12.57 12.16
C MET A 53 -1.02 12.65 12.67
N HIS A 54 -1.71 13.70 12.24
CA HIS A 54 -3.14 13.91 12.46
C HIS A 54 -3.88 13.71 11.14
N THR A 55 -4.88 12.83 11.15
CA THR A 55 -5.74 12.57 9.99
C THR A 55 -7.19 12.81 10.39
N SER A 56 -7.90 13.66 9.63
CA SER A 56 -9.36 13.79 9.67
C SER A 56 -9.92 13.19 8.39
N CYS A 57 -10.86 12.29 8.51
CA CYS A 57 -11.35 11.47 7.39
C CYS A 57 -12.87 11.28 7.47
N PRO A 58 -13.69 12.35 7.46
CA PRO A 58 -15.13 12.21 7.44
C PRO A 58 -15.61 11.54 6.15
N VAL A 59 -16.58 10.63 6.30
CA VAL A 59 -17.32 9.99 5.21
C VAL A 59 -18.78 10.41 5.31
N THR A 60 -19.38 10.79 4.20
CA THR A 60 -20.80 11.14 4.15
C THR A 60 -21.50 10.24 3.13
N PHE A 61 -22.47 9.48 3.59
CA PHE A 61 -23.42 8.79 2.71
C PHE A 61 -24.54 9.76 2.33
N TYR A 62 -24.79 9.88 1.04
CA TYR A 62 -25.88 10.72 0.49
C TYR A 62 -27.14 9.87 0.27
N GLY A 63 -28.17 10.43 -0.35
CA GLY A 63 -29.46 9.76 -0.50
C GLY A 63 -29.38 8.35 -1.10
N ASP A 64 -28.60 8.17 -2.17
CA ASP A 64 -28.39 6.87 -2.79
C ASP A 64 -27.57 5.92 -1.89
N GLY A 65 -26.62 6.47 -1.13
CA GLY A 65 -25.86 5.74 -0.12
C GLY A 65 -26.72 5.31 1.07
N VAL A 66 -27.59 6.18 1.55
CA VAL A 66 -28.56 5.82 2.60
C VAL A 66 -29.49 4.72 2.11
N ASN A 67 -29.97 4.80 0.86
CA ASN A 67 -30.78 3.75 0.23
C ASN A 67 -29.98 2.43 0.07
N TYR A 68 -28.70 2.51 -0.24
CA TYR A 68 -27.81 1.32 -0.30
C TYR A 68 -27.70 0.68 1.10
N LEU A 69 -27.42 1.46 2.14
CA LEU A 69 -27.38 0.97 3.53
C LEU A 69 -28.72 0.37 3.95
N ASN A 70 -29.85 1.03 3.64
CA ASN A 70 -31.18 0.50 3.94
C ASN A 70 -31.40 -0.88 3.29
N ARG A 71 -30.97 -1.09 2.04
CA ARG A 71 -31.05 -2.42 1.39
C ARG A 71 -30.17 -3.44 2.10
N GLN A 72 -28.94 -3.08 2.50
CA GLN A 72 -28.05 -3.97 3.23
C GLN A 72 -28.65 -4.40 4.57
N PHE A 73 -29.22 -3.48 5.33
CA PHE A 73 -29.84 -3.79 6.62
C PHE A 73 -31.14 -4.58 6.50
N GLN A 74 -31.89 -4.43 5.42
CA GLN A 74 -33.07 -5.28 5.13
C GLN A 74 -32.68 -6.77 5.00
N THR A 75 -31.50 -7.08 4.49
CA THR A 75 -31.04 -8.47 4.35
C THR A 75 -30.67 -9.11 5.69
N VAL A 76 -30.40 -8.31 6.70
CA VAL A 76 -30.03 -8.77 8.05
C VAL A 76 -31.28 -9.11 8.87
N LEU A 77 -32.38 -8.41 8.61
CA LEU A 77 -33.68 -8.71 9.25
C LEU A 77 -34.22 -10.06 8.76
N PRO A 78 -35.03 -10.76 9.59
CA PRO A 78 -35.77 -11.90 9.08
C PRO A 78 -36.57 -11.53 7.85
N SER A 79 -36.58 -12.38 6.84
CA SER A 79 -37.36 -12.20 5.58
C SER A 79 -38.87 -12.25 5.88
N SER A 80 -39.37 -11.32 6.65
CA SER A 80 -40.77 -11.20 7.01
C SER A 80 -41.29 -9.86 6.46
N PRO A 81 -42.39 -9.87 5.69
CA PRO A 81 -43.03 -8.61 5.26
C PRO A 81 -43.58 -7.81 6.46
N ALA A 82 -43.59 -8.42 7.66
CA ALA A 82 -44.01 -7.77 8.90
C ALA A 82 -42.94 -6.82 9.50
N MET A 83 -41.67 -6.88 9.04
CA MET A 83 -40.60 -6.07 9.62
C MET A 83 -40.00 -5.16 8.55
N SER A 84 -39.85 -3.88 8.84
CA SER A 84 -39.10 -2.94 8.02
C SER A 84 -38.25 -2.04 8.88
N LEU A 85 -37.10 -1.66 8.36
CA LEU A 85 -36.14 -0.77 8.99
C LEU A 85 -35.57 0.14 7.93
N ALA A 86 -35.59 1.43 8.17
CA ALA A 86 -35.05 2.40 7.24
C ALA A 86 -34.48 3.61 7.98
N PHE A 87 -33.32 4.10 7.54
CA PHE A 87 -32.85 5.42 7.94
C PHE A 87 -33.79 6.48 7.40
N THR A 88 -34.10 7.45 8.21
CA THR A 88 -35.01 8.56 7.87
C THR A 88 -34.27 9.78 7.38
N SER A 89 -32.95 9.85 7.59
CA SER A 89 -32.09 10.95 7.16
C SER A 89 -31.81 10.90 5.65
N SER A 90 -31.76 12.06 5.00
CA SER A 90 -31.34 12.19 3.59
C SER A 90 -29.83 12.03 3.41
N SER A 91 -29.05 12.12 4.48
CA SER A 91 -27.61 11.86 4.52
C SER A 91 -27.19 11.33 5.88
N LEU A 92 -26.11 10.55 5.89
CA LEU A 92 -25.55 9.98 7.11
C LEU A 92 -24.05 10.30 7.17
N PRO A 93 -23.65 11.34 7.92
CA PRO A 93 -22.24 11.69 8.09
C PRO A 93 -21.60 10.84 9.20
N PHE A 94 -20.45 10.27 8.89
CA PHE A 94 -19.51 9.67 9.83
C PHE A 94 -18.33 10.63 10.00
N THR A 95 -18.10 11.10 11.21
CA THR A 95 -16.89 11.85 11.55
C THR A 95 -15.80 10.86 11.97
N ALA A 96 -14.57 11.10 11.53
CA ALA A 96 -13.43 10.31 11.96
C ALA A 96 -12.18 11.19 12.08
N SER A 97 -11.50 11.07 13.20
CA SER A 97 -10.20 11.68 13.43
C SER A 97 -9.24 10.67 14.05
N PHE A 98 -7.99 10.74 13.62
CA PHE A 98 -6.92 9.85 14.04
C PHE A 98 -5.69 10.66 14.36
N GLN A 99 -5.01 10.28 15.43
CA GLN A 99 -3.66 10.74 15.72
C GLN A 99 -2.75 9.52 15.82
N THR A 100 -1.65 9.52 15.04
CA THR A 100 -0.71 8.40 14.97
C THR A 100 0.72 8.87 15.21
N PRO A 101 1.10 9.18 16.47
CA PRO A 101 2.49 9.44 16.80
C PRO A 101 3.31 8.15 16.66
N THR A 102 4.45 8.26 16.02
CA THR A 102 5.40 7.17 15.79
C THR A 102 6.79 7.60 16.20
N LEU A 103 7.47 6.81 17.00
CA LEU A 103 8.88 6.95 17.33
C LEU A 103 9.63 5.74 16.76
N ASN A 104 10.63 5.99 15.92
CA ASN A 104 11.62 4.99 15.53
C ASN A 104 12.99 5.41 16.08
N ALA A 105 13.66 4.53 16.80
CA ALA A 105 15.00 4.74 17.34
C ALA A 105 15.87 3.54 16.98
N ALA A 106 17.11 3.79 16.55
CA ALA A 106 18.01 2.72 16.18
C ALA A 106 19.46 2.98 16.58
N LEU A 107 20.15 1.91 16.89
CA LEU A 107 21.60 1.87 17.00
C LEU A 107 22.16 0.95 15.92
N PHE A 108 23.22 1.39 15.25
CA PHE A 108 23.81 0.59 14.18
C PHE A 108 25.34 0.62 14.24
N HIS A 109 25.91 -0.49 13.82
CA HIS A 109 27.35 -0.63 13.62
C HIS A 109 27.62 -1.46 12.37
N GLN A 110 28.60 -1.04 11.56
CA GLN A 110 29.12 -1.83 10.46
C GLN A 110 30.65 -1.75 10.46
N SER A 111 31.28 -2.90 10.41
CA SER A 111 32.73 -3.07 10.22
C SER A 111 33.02 -3.59 8.83
N THR A 112 34.06 -3.08 8.20
CA THR A 112 34.67 -3.61 6.98
C THR A 112 36.13 -3.91 7.27
N VAL A 113 36.52 -5.17 7.15
CA VAL A 113 37.89 -5.64 7.38
C VAL A 113 38.51 -6.07 6.08
N ASP A 114 39.60 -5.42 5.68
CA ASP A 114 40.42 -5.86 4.55
C ASP A 114 41.22 -7.08 4.98
N LEU A 115 40.92 -8.25 4.37
CA LEU A 115 41.60 -9.50 4.59
C LEU A 115 42.86 -9.64 3.75
N GLY A 116 43.13 -8.67 2.91
CA GLY A 116 44.27 -8.71 1.97
C GLY A 116 43.88 -9.31 0.61
N SER A 117 44.77 -9.14 -0.35
CA SER A 117 44.60 -9.69 -1.71
C SER A 117 43.31 -9.23 -2.42
N GLY A 118 42.72 -8.10 -2.02
CA GLY A 118 41.48 -7.58 -2.57
C GLY A 118 40.21 -8.14 -1.90
N LEU A 119 40.35 -9.00 -0.90
CA LEU A 119 39.22 -9.59 -0.17
C LEU A 119 38.86 -8.74 1.05
N SER A 120 37.59 -8.45 1.24
CA SER A 120 37.05 -7.70 2.38
C SER A 120 35.86 -8.41 3.00
N LEU A 121 35.82 -8.45 4.33
CA LEU A 121 34.68 -8.93 5.11
C LEU A 121 33.90 -7.73 5.63
N ILE A 122 32.59 -7.72 5.43
CA ILE A 122 31.68 -6.68 5.91
C ILE A 122 30.71 -7.35 6.89
N ALA A 123 30.67 -6.86 8.13
CA ALA A 123 29.71 -7.30 9.13
C ALA A 123 28.98 -6.09 9.71
N GLY A 124 27.67 -6.14 9.76
CA GLY A 124 26.82 -5.08 10.28
C GLY A 124 25.73 -5.62 11.20
N LEU A 125 25.34 -4.80 12.15
CA LEU A 125 24.20 -5.03 13.03
C LEU A 125 23.47 -3.72 13.26
N ARG A 126 22.14 -3.75 13.13
CA ARG A 126 21.27 -2.65 13.49
C ARG A 126 20.18 -3.17 14.43
N LEU A 127 19.96 -2.45 15.51
CA LEU A 127 18.89 -2.68 16.47
C LEU A 127 17.91 -1.53 16.35
N ASP A 128 16.70 -1.82 15.93
CA ASP A 128 15.60 -0.85 15.81
C ASP A 128 14.56 -1.06 16.89
N TYR A 129 14.03 0.03 17.40
CA TYR A 129 12.86 0.11 18.24
C TYR A 129 11.82 1.00 17.58
N ASP A 130 10.63 0.46 17.34
CA ASP A 130 9.47 1.19 16.85
C ASP A 130 8.41 1.24 17.95
N HIS A 131 7.94 2.44 18.27
CA HIS A 131 6.77 2.68 19.09
C HIS A 131 5.74 3.43 18.26
N THR A 132 4.56 2.84 18.07
CA THR A 132 3.47 3.47 17.32
C THR A 132 2.19 3.44 18.15
N ARG A 133 1.54 4.60 18.27
CA ARG A 133 0.28 4.76 18.97
C ARG A 133 -0.80 5.19 17.98
N LEU A 134 -2.01 4.71 18.15
CA LEU A 134 -3.21 5.17 17.46
C LEU A 134 -4.20 5.69 18.47
N LYS A 135 -4.58 6.96 18.35
CA LYS A 135 -5.78 7.52 19.00
C LYS A 135 -6.84 7.70 17.93
N MET A 136 -8.02 7.20 18.19
CA MET A 136 -9.15 7.23 17.25
C MET A 136 -10.39 7.78 17.94
N ASP A 137 -11.10 8.65 17.23
CA ASP A 137 -12.45 9.13 17.57
C ASP A 137 -13.28 9.10 16.28
N SER A 138 -14.30 8.24 16.24
CA SER A 138 -15.22 8.13 15.10
C SER A 138 -16.65 8.04 15.61
N ARG A 139 -17.52 8.89 15.07
CA ARG A 139 -18.93 9.01 15.49
C ARG A 139 -19.85 9.20 14.29
N ALA A 140 -21.05 8.66 14.41
CA ALA A 140 -22.16 9.01 13.54
C ALA A 140 -23.45 9.14 14.35
N ASP A 141 -24.43 9.85 13.81
CA ASP A 141 -25.78 9.95 14.36
C ASP A 141 -26.77 9.42 13.32
N GLY A 142 -27.25 8.20 13.54
CA GLY A 142 -28.21 7.54 12.67
C GLY A 142 -29.57 7.43 13.35
N ARG A 143 -30.60 8.01 12.73
CA ARG A 143 -32.00 7.84 13.12
C ARG A 143 -32.73 6.90 12.18
N MET A 144 -33.53 6.01 12.74
CA MET A 144 -34.19 4.94 12.00
C MET A 144 -35.65 4.83 12.36
N ASP A 145 -36.50 4.62 11.36
CA ASP A 145 -37.85 4.12 11.51
C ASP A 145 -37.82 2.58 11.56
N TYR A 146 -38.26 2.01 12.69
CA TYR A 146 -38.49 0.58 12.82
C TYR A 146 -39.99 0.30 12.85
N ARG A 147 -40.45 -0.54 11.94
CA ARG A 147 -41.84 -0.96 11.85
C ARG A 147 -41.93 -2.47 11.96
N PHE A 148 -42.85 -2.91 12.82
CA PHE A 148 -43.20 -4.32 12.94
C PHE A 148 -44.72 -4.45 12.90
N SER A 149 -45.26 -5.27 12.03
CA SER A 149 -46.69 -5.44 11.81
C SER A 149 -47.07 -6.92 11.93
N MET A 150 -48.01 -7.24 12.80
CA MET A 150 -48.72 -8.52 12.86
C MET A 150 -50.22 -8.26 12.75
N PRO A 151 -51.04 -9.25 12.42
CA PRO A 151 -52.50 -9.05 12.25
C PRO A 151 -53.22 -8.42 13.46
N SER A 152 -52.66 -8.59 14.65
CA SER A 152 -53.24 -8.05 15.92
C SER A 152 -52.33 -7.04 16.62
N PHE A 153 -51.24 -6.63 16.00
CA PHE A 153 -50.22 -5.87 16.71
C PHE A 153 -49.33 -5.06 15.73
N TYR A 154 -49.17 -3.78 15.99
CA TYR A 154 -48.35 -2.88 15.20
C TYR A 154 -47.39 -2.11 16.09
N ILE A 155 -46.09 -2.09 15.72
CA ILE A 155 -45.05 -1.28 16.35
C ILE A 155 -44.54 -0.28 15.31
N ASN A 156 -44.41 0.97 15.72
CA ASN A 156 -43.66 1.98 15.01
C ASN A 156 -42.75 2.70 16.01
N ALA A 157 -41.47 2.72 15.76
CA ALA A 157 -40.50 3.32 16.64
C ALA A 157 -39.48 4.14 15.86
N ASP A 158 -39.20 5.34 16.34
CA ASP A 158 -38.02 6.14 15.94
C ASP A 158 -36.87 5.74 16.88
N LEU A 159 -35.88 5.05 16.35
CA LEU A 159 -34.74 4.54 17.08
C LEU A 159 -33.49 5.32 16.71
N SER A 160 -32.64 5.62 17.69
CA SER A 160 -31.31 6.16 17.49
C SER A 160 -30.29 5.02 17.47
N ALA A 161 -29.43 5.01 16.46
CA ALA A 161 -28.27 4.15 16.42
C ALA A 161 -27.04 5.02 16.12
N SER A 162 -26.33 5.36 17.17
CA SER A 162 -25.16 6.23 17.08
C SER A 162 -23.92 5.39 17.41
N PRO A 163 -23.14 4.97 16.40
CA PRO A 163 -21.87 4.33 16.66
C PRO A 163 -20.89 5.36 17.24
N ASP A 164 -20.22 4.99 18.30
CA ASP A 164 -19.09 5.70 18.89
C ASP A 164 -17.94 4.70 18.99
N LEU A 165 -16.90 4.93 18.20
CA LEU A 165 -15.68 4.12 18.18
C LEU A 165 -14.53 5.03 18.57
N SER A 166 -14.34 5.20 19.85
CA SER A 166 -13.24 5.97 20.42
C SER A 166 -12.31 5.03 21.19
N GLY A 167 -11.02 5.24 21.04
CA GLY A 167 -10.05 4.41 21.75
C GLY A 167 -8.62 4.68 21.40
N GLU A 168 -7.75 3.91 22.02
CA GLU A 168 -6.32 4.04 21.89
C GLU A 168 -5.67 2.66 21.79
N LEU A 169 -4.71 2.54 20.89
CA LEU A 169 -3.88 1.35 20.71
C LEU A 169 -2.41 1.77 20.74
N GLU A 170 -1.58 0.93 21.31
CA GLU A 170 -0.12 1.09 21.31
C GLU A 170 0.52 -0.21 20.81
N ASN A 171 1.64 -0.07 20.11
CA ASN A 171 2.42 -1.20 19.63
C ASN A 171 3.91 -0.88 19.73
N ASP A 172 4.64 -1.76 20.39
CA ASP A 172 6.09 -1.72 20.56
C ASP A 172 6.72 -2.87 19.79
N THR A 173 7.74 -2.56 18.99
CA THR A 173 8.41 -3.57 18.18
C THR A 173 9.93 -3.39 18.22
N TRP A 174 10.64 -4.47 18.51
CA TRP A 174 12.10 -4.54 18.41
C TRP A 174 12.51 -5.38 17.22
N GLN A 175 13.48 -4.88 16.45
CA GLN A 175 14.02 -5.59 15.30
C GLN A 175 15.54 -5.65 15.37
N VAL A 176 16.08 -6.86 15.13
CA VAL A 176 17.51 -7.10 15.01
C VAL A 176 17.80 -7.39 13.55
N LEU A 177 18.64 -6.56 12.93
CA LEU A 177 18.92 -6.55 11.49
C LEU A 177 20.40 -6.81 11.24
N PRO A 178 20.82 -8.08 11.17
CA PRO A 178 22.18 -8.46 10.83
C PRO A 178 22.45 -8.33 9.34
N LYS A 179 23.70 -8.06 9.00
CA LYS A 179 24.26 -8.09 7.65
C LYS A 179 25.64 -8.72 7.69
N LEU A 180 25.91 -9.65 6.76
CA LEU A 180 27.22 -10.21 6.53
C LEU A 180 27.48 -10.24 5.02
N ALA A 181 28.65 -9.77 4.59
CA ALA A 181 29.04 -9.84 3.20
C ALA A 181 30.54 -10.10 3.05
N LEU A 182 30.89 -10.82 2.01
CA LEU A 182 32.24 -11.02 1.55
C LEU A 182 32.37 -10.40 0.16
N GLN A 183 33.30 -9.48 -0.01
CA GLN A 183 33.57 -8.78 -1.26
C GLN A 183 34.99 -9.04 -1.72
N TYR A 184 35.14 -9.33 -3.00
CA TYR A 184 36.43 -9.42 -3.67
C TYR A 184 36.58 -8.32 -4.72
N ASN A 185 37.54 -7.44 -4.54
CA ASN A 185 37.93 -6.42 -5.51
C ASN A 185 39.03 -6.96 -6.41
N HIS A 186 38.81 -6.99 -7.70
CA HIS A 186 39.78 -7.50 -8.64
C HIS A 186 41.05 -6.62 -8.66
N ARG A 187 42.23 -7.24 -8.57
CA ARG A 187 43.52 -6.52 -8.48
C ARG A 187 43.81 -5.56 -9.63
N SER A 188 43.24 -5.80 -10.78
CA SER A 188 43.39 -4.89 -11.94
C SER A 188 42.51 -3.62 -11.86
N GLY A 189 41.72 -3.45 -10.80
CA GLY A 189 40.73 -2.37 -10.68
C GLY A 189 39.54 -2.51 -11.62
N ARG A 190 39.36 -3.66 -12.28
CA ARG A 190 38.30 -3.87 -13.29
C ARG A 190 36.93 -4.19 -12.71
N GLY A 191 36.81 -4.25 -11.37
CA GLY A 191 35.50 -4.47 -10.76
C GLY A 191 35.57 -5.22 -9.43
N ASN A 192 34.41 -5.61 -8.96
CA ASN A 192 34.24 -6.44 -7.78
C ASN A 192 33.14 -7.51 -7.95
N VAL A 193 33.19 -8.48 -7.07
CA VAL A 193 32.12 -9.44 -6.84
C VAL A 193 31.87 -9.55 -5.33
N TYR A 194 30.63 -9.71 -4.92
CA TYR A 194 30.28 -9.91 -3.54
C TYR A 194 29.19 -10.98 -3.37
N VAL A 195 29.20 -11.59 -2.20
CA VAL A 195 28.07 -12.36 -1.67
C VAL A 195 27.63 -11.69 -0.37
N ALA A 196 26.33 -11.61 -0.14
CA ALA A 196 25.79 -10.96 1.03
C ALA A 196 24.54 -11.67 1.55
N VAL A 197 24.38 -11.67 2.88
CA VAL A 197 23.14 -12.01 3.54
C VAL A 197 22.76 -10.88 4.48
N SER A 198 21.49 -10.49 4.45
CA SER A 198 20.99 -9.42 5.31
C SER A 198 19.53 -9.65 5.67
N LYS A 199 19.13 -9.10 6.83
CA LYS A 199 17.74 -9.03 7.25
C LYS A 199 17.27 -7.59 7.17
N GLY A 200 16.10 -7.38 6.54
CA GLY A 200 15.36 -6.12 6.54
C GLY A 200 13.96 -6.30 7.15
N TYR A 201 13.30 -5.20 7.46
CA TYR A 201 11.90 -5.21 7.89
C TYR A 201 11.17 -3.98 7.39
N ARG A 202 9.84 -4.06 7.43
CA ARG A 202 8.92 -2.95 7.26
C ARG A 202 8.05 -2.88 8.50
N SER A 203 7.95 -1.70 9.12
CA SER A 203 7.21 -1.51 10.36
C SER A 203 5.75 -1.91 10.22
N GLY A 204 5.16 -2.42 11.29
CA GLY A 204 3.72 -2.58 11.43
C GLY A 204 3.02 -1.24 11.57
N GLY A 205 1.71 -1.26 11.70
CA GLY A 205 0.94 -0.04 11.85
C GLY A 205 -0.55 -0.31 12.00
N TYR A 206 -1.36 0.68 11.64
CA TYR A 206 -2.81 0.63 11.81
C TYR A 206 -3.55 0.99 10.51
N ASN A 207 -4.56 0.21 10.18
CA ASN A 207 -5.47 0.42 9.05
C ASN A 207 -6.54 1.46 9.40
N ILE A 208 -6.20 2.73 9.41
CA ILE A 208 -7.16 3.79 9.75
C ILE A 208 -8.36 3.83 8.79
N GLN A 209 -8.20 3.38 7.54
CA GLN A 209 -9.29 3.34 6.55
C GLN A 209 -10.34 2.26 6.88
N SER A 210 -9.98 1.22 7.64
CA SER A 210 -10.92 0.18 8.07
C SER A 210 -11.91 0.65 9.14
N TYR A 211 -11.80 1.89 9.61
CA TYR A 211 -12.74 2.42 10.60
C TYR A 211 -14.18 2.42 10.07
N SER A 212 -14.38 2.62 8.78
CA SER A 212 -15.70 2.62 8.16
C SER A 212 -16.42 1.28 8.32
N ASP A 213 -15.69 0.16 8.16
CA ASP A 213 -16.24 -1.19 8.35
C ASP A 213 -16.57 -1.45 9.82
N LEU A 214 -15.69 -1.00 10.73
CA LEU A 214 -15.94 -1.10 12.17
C LEU A 214 -17.15 -0.24 12.58
N SER A 215 -17.23 0.99 12.06
CA SER A 215 -18.35 1.91 12.35
C SER A 215 -19.67 1.39 11.81
N GLN A 216 -19.70 0.77 10.63
CA GLN A 216 -20.90 0.11 10.11
C GLN A 216 -21.30 -1.11 10.94
N THR A 217 -20.33 -1.93 11.35
CA THR A 217 -20.57 -3.06 12.24
C THR A 217 -21.15 -2.60 13.57
N GLN A 218 -20.60 -1.54 14.17
CA GLN A 218 -21.12 -0.95 15.40
C GLN A 218 -22.50 -0.34 15.22
N LEU A 219 -22.74 0.36 14.11
CA LEU A 219 -24.05 0.89 13.74
C LEU A 219 -25.08 -0.23 13.68
N GLN A 220 -24.80 -1.30 12.92
CA GLN A 220 -25.66 -2.47 12.81
C GLN A 220 -25.94 -3.13 14.17
N ARG A 221 -24.91 -3.27 15.01
CA ARG A 221 -25.03 -3.79 16.37
C ARG A 221 -25.97 -2.92 17.22
N ASN A 222 -25.73 -1.61 17.25
CA ASN A 222 -26.56 -0.67 18.02
C ASN A 222 -28.02 -0.67 17.55
N MET A 223 -28.25 -0.78 16.23
CA MET A 223 -29.57 -0.97 15.65
C MET A 223 -30.25 -2.22 16.20
N MET A 224 -29.60 -3.38 16.14
CA MET A 224 -30.17 -4.65 16.61
C MET A 224 -30.47 -4.62 18.10
N LEU A 225 -29.60 -4.04 18.92
CA LEU A 225 -29.79 -3.87 20.34
C LEU A 225 -30.96 -2.92 20.63
N GLY A 226 -31.03 -1.78 19.93
CA GLY A 226 -32.15 -0.82 20.07
C GLY A 226 -33.51 -1.44 19.72
N ILE A 227 -33.59 -2.21 18.63
CA ILE A 227 -34.77 -2.97 18.24
C ILE A 227 -35.16 -3.98 19.33
N LYS A 228 -34.18 -4.70 19.88
CA LYS A 228 -34.38 -5.68 20.92
C LYS A 228 -34.97 -5.03 22.17
N ASP A 229 -34.34 -3.96 22.70
CA ASP A 229 -34.74 -3.29 23.91
C ASP A 229 -36.12 -2.66 23.75
N PHE A 230 -36.37 -1.98 22.65
CA PHE A 230 -37.69 -1.40 22.37
C PHE A 230 -38.77 -2.44 22.26
N SER A 231 -38.51 -3.57 21.60
CA SER A 231 -39.50 -4.64 21.45
C SER A 231 -39.78 -5.35 22.77
N ILE A 232 -38.78 -5.57 23.64
CA ILE A 232 -38.96 -6.10 24.98
C ILE A 232 -39.87 -5.17 25.83
N ALA A 233 -39.56 -3.84 25.81
CA ALA A 233 -40.36 -2.86 26.52
C ALA A 233 -41.81 -2.85 26.04
N THR A 234 -42.03 -2.92 24.73
CA THR A 234 -43.36 -2.95 24.13
C THR A 234 -44.13 -4.20 24.49
N ILE A 235 -43.52 -5.40 24.40
CA ILE A 235 -44.16 -6.66 24.79
C ILE A 235 -44.52 -6.66 26.28
N ASN A 236 -43.67 -6.12 27.14
CA ASN A 236 -43.94 -6.03 28.58
C ASN A 236 -45.13 -5.10 28.89
N ALA A 237 -45.37 -4.07 28.08
CA ALA A 237 -46.50 -3.16 28.22
C ALA A 237 -47.85 -3.74 27.73
N LEU A 238 -47.85 -4.83 26.98
CA LEU A 238 -49.07 -5.46 26.48
C LEU A 238 -49.87 -6.10 27.62
N PRO A 239 -51.19 -6.08 27.55
CA PRO A 239 -52.07 -6.74 28.53
C PRO A 239 -52.15 -8.25 28.27
N LEU A 240 -51.01 -8.94 28.28
CA LEU A 240 -50.88 -10.38 28.05
C LEU A 240 -50.45 -11.10 29.34
N PRO A 241 -50.80 -12.39 29.50
CA PRO A 241 -50.29 -13.22 30.58
C PRO A 241 -48.75 -13.29 30.53
N GLU A 242 -48.09 -13.25 31.68
CA GLU A 242 -46.63 -13.24 31.80
C GLU A 242 -45.93 -14.38 31.00
N LYS A 243 -46.51 -15.60 31.04
CA LYS A 243 -46.01 -16.76 30.31
C LYS A 243 -46.01 -16.53 28.77
N GLN A 244 -46.98 -15.79 28.25
CA GLN A 244 -47.05 -15.44 26.82
C GLN A 244 -46.03 -14.34 26.50
N LYS A 245 -45.88 -13.31 27.36
CA LYS A 245 -44.83 -12.30 27.21
C LYS A 245 -43.45 -12.92 27.16
N GLN A 246 -43.13 -13.80 28.13
CA GLN A 246 -41.83 -14.49 28.19
C GLN A 246 -41.54 -15.30 26.93
N ARG A 247 -42.52 -16.05 26.38
CA ARG A 247 -42.37 -16.81 25.15
C ARG A 247 -42.12 -15.91 23.94
N ALA A 248 -42.85 -14.79 23.82
CA ALA A 248 -42.67 -13.82 22.75
C ALA A 248 -41.31 -13.16 22.84
N ILE A 249 -40.87 -12.74 24.02
CA ILE A 249 -39.54 -12.16 24.23
C ILE A 249 -38.45 -13.18 23.89
N GLN A 250 -38.56 -14.43 24.40
CA GLN A 250 -37.55 -15.45 24.10
C GLN A 250 -37.42 -15.77 22.61
N GLY A 251 -38.55 -15.89 21.89
CA GLY A 251 -38.54 -16.14 20.44
C GLY A 251 -37.91 -15.01 19.68
N MET A 252 -38.28 -13.77 19.98
CA MET A 252 -37.75 -12.59 19.31
C MET A 252 -36.26 -12.32 19.62
N THR A 253 -35.88 -12.40 20.92
CA THR A 253 -34.48 -12.19 21.30
C THR A 253 -33.57 -13.24 20.70
N GLY A 254 -33.99 -14.51 20.60
CA GLY A 254 -33.23 -15.56 19.93
C GLY A 254 -32.90 -15.24 18.44
N ILE A 255 -33.88 -14.66 17.74
CA ILE A 255 -33.69 -14.24 16.34
C ILE A 255 -32.75 -13.02 16.24
N LEU A 256 -32.99 -12.01 17.06
CA LEU A 256 -32.18 -10.77 17.02
C LEU A 256 -30.73 -11.01 17.47
N ASP A 257 -30.56 -11.81 18.57
CA ASP A 257 -29.20 -12.13 19.04
C ASP A 257 -28.39 -12.92 18.02
N ALA A 258 -29.03 -13.83 17.29
CA ALA A 258 -28.34 -14.56 16.18
C ALA A 258 -27.93 -13.66 15.03
N LYS A 259 -28.56 -12.50 14.87
CA LYS A 259 -28.29 -11.52 13.81
C LYS A 259 -27.46 -10.31 14.28
N THR A 260 -27.29 -10.16 15.60
CA THR A 260 -26.51 -9.05 16.17
C THR A 260 -25.01 -9.33 15.96
N PRO A 261 -24.27 -8.45 15.25
CA PRO A 261 -22.85 -8.61 15.10
C PRO A 261 -22.13 -8.60 16.45
N LYS A 262 -20.97 -9.27 16.51
CA LYS A 262 -20.07 -9.14 17.66
C LYS A 262 -19.60 -7.69 17.75
N GLU A 263 -19.25 -7.29 18.97
CA GLU A 263 -18.67 -5.97 19.21
C GLU A 263 -17.37 -5.81 18.41
N PRO A 264 -17.23 -4.76 17.57
CA PRO A 264 -16.03 -4.55 16.80
C PRO A 264 -14.85 -4.21 17.73
N SER A 265 -13.69 -4.80 17.45
CA SER A 265 -12.46 -4.56 18.21
C SER A 265 -11.51 -3.66 17.44
N LEU A 266 -11.06 -2.58 18.07
CA LEU A 266 -10.01 -1.71 17.48
C LEU A 266 -8.70 -2.47 17.20
N ALA A 267 -8.42 -3.55 17.95
CA ALA A 267 -7.23 -4.38 17.72
C ALA A 267 -7.14 -4.96 16.30
N THR A 268 -8.28 -5.11 15.60
CA THR A 268 -8.31 -5.56 14.19
C THR A 268 -7.74 -4.54 13.21
N LEU A 269 -7.56 -3.29 13.63
CA LEU A 269 -6.89 -2.27 12.82
C LEU A 269 -5.39 -2.50 12.70
N ALA A 270 -4.77 -3.20 13.66
CA ALA A 270 -3.33 -3.40 13.68
C ALA A 270 -2.87 -4.44 12.66
N TYR A 271 -1.76 -4.17 12.00
CA TYR A 271 -1.04 -5.14 11.18
C TYR A 271 0.42 -5.26 11.63
N LYS A 272 0.98 -6.46 11.45
CA LYS A 272 2.31 -6.84 11.95
C LYS A 272 3.44 -6.31 11.07
N PRO A 273 4.65 -6.15 11.61
CA PRO A 273 5.85 -5.91 10.81
C PRO A 273 6.10 -7.04 9.83
N GLU A 274 6.46 -6.68 8.60
CA GLU A 274 6.99 -7.60 7.59
C GLU A 274 8.49 -7.77 7.80
N GLN A 275 9.01 -8.97 7.64
CA GLN A 275 10.43 -9.28 7.79
C GLN A 275 10.95 -10.07 6.59
N THR A 276 12.09 -9.62 6.05
CA THR A 276 12.70 -10.23 4.86
C THR A 276 14.15 -10.59 5.11
N TRP A 277 14.51 -11.84 4.84
CA TRP A 277 15.89 -12.26 4.64
C TRP A 277 16.23 -12.17 3.17
N ASN A 278 17.35 -11.53 2.86
CA ASN A 278 17.85 -11.34 1.51
C ASN A 278 19.24 -11.98 1.38
N TYR A 279 19.41 -12.77 0.33
CA TYR A 279 20.67 -13.42 -0.06
C TYR A 279 21.03 -12.93 -1.45
N GLU A 280 22.22 -12.38 -1.61
CA GLU A 280 22.67 -11.76 -2.86
C GLU A 280 24.03 -12.29 -3.29
N LEU A 281 24.18 -12.44 -4.59
CA LEU A 281 25.45 -12.52 -5.30
C LEU A 281 25.46 -11.44 -6.36
N GLY A 282 26.37 -10.48 -6.29
CA GLY A 282 26.39 -9.37 -7.23
C GLY A 282 27.77 -8.81 -7.46
N GLY A 283 27.85 -7.83 -8.33
CA GLY A 283 29.08 -7.15 -8.62
C GLY A 283 29.00 -6.18 -9.79
N HIS A 284 30.12 -5.55 -10.05
CA HIS A 284 30.30 -4.77 -11.26
C HIS A 284 31.62 -5.15 -11.95
N LEU A 285 31.63 -5.10 -13.28
CA LEU A 285 32.79 -5.39 -14.10
C LEU A 285 32.98 -4.31 -15.16
N THR A 286 34.18 -3.79 -15.28
CA THR A 286 34.58 -2.96 -16.42
C THR A 286 35.08 -3.90 -17.54
N LEU A 287 34.20 -4.23 -18.47
CA LEU A 287 34.48 -5.16 -19.57
C LEU A 287 35.48 -4.56 -20.55
N VAL A 288 35.29 -3.29 -20.89
CA VAL A 288 36.21 -2.50 -21.72
C VAL A 288 36.52 -1.21 -20.95
N PRO A 289 37.77 -0.96 -20.56
CA PRO A 289 38.15 0.26 -19.86
C PRO A 289 37.60 1.52 -20.55
N GLN A 290 37.00 2.42 -19.78
CA GLN A 290 36.38 3.67 -20.20
C GLN A 290 35.14 3.53 -21.13
N HIS A 291 34.86 2.33 -21.68
CA HIS A 291 33.82 2.17 -22.70
C HIS A 291 32.65 1.29 -22.28
N LEU A 292 32.88 0.20 -21.53
CA LEU A 292 31.78 -0.74 -21.23
C LEU A 292 31.86 -1.25 -19.80
N GLN A 293 30.78 -1.03 -19.05
CA GLN A 293 30.58 -1.48 -17.68
C GLN A 293 29.35 -2.38 -17.60
N MET A 294 29.44 -3.39 -16.75
CA MET A 294 28.37 -4.34 -16.45
C MET A 294 28.16 -4.38 -14.94
N PHE A 295 26.91 -4.30 -14.53
CA PHE A 295 26.44 -4.51 -13.16
C PHE A 295 25.49 -5.70 -13.17
N TYR A 296 25.65 -6.62 -12.22
CA TYR A 296 24.80 -7.80 -12.14
C TYR A 296 24.52 -8.16 -10.70
N THR A 297 23.30 -8.64 -10.44
CA THR A 297 22.87 -9.13 -9.14
C THR A 297 21.96 -10.34 -9.33
N PHE A 298 22.18 -11.38 -8.55
CA PHE A 298 21.28 -12.50 -8.34
C PHE A 298 20.82 -12.43 -6.90
N PHE A 299 19.53 -12.62 -6.66
CA PHE A 299 18.98 -12.52 -5.32
C PHE A 299 17.97 -13.63 -5.04
N TYR A 300 17.87 -13.94 -3.76
CA TYR A 300 16.80 -14.76 -3.20
C TYR A 300 16.33 -14.12 -1.90
N MET A 301 15.03 -13.84 -1.82
CA MET A 301 14.38 -13.24 -0.66
C MET A 301 13.33 -14.18 -0.08
N HIS A 302 13.27 -14.22 1.24
CA HIS A 302 12.24 -14.92 2.00
C HIS A 302 11.59 -13.94 2.95
N THR A 303 10.28 -13.65 2.73
CA THR A 303 9.52 -12.68 3.48
C THR A 303 8.48 -13.37 4.34
N LYS A 304 8.36 -12.95 5.61
CA LYS A 304 7.34 -13.35 6.58
C LYS A 304 6.42 -12.19 6.86
N ASP A 305 5.14 -12.50 7.12
CA ASP A 305 4.11 -11.52 7.42
C ASP A 305 4.04 -10.42 6.34
N GLN A 306 4.14 -10.82 5.06
CA GLN A 306 4.17 -9.89 3.94
C GLN A 306 2.99 -8.94 3.97
N GLN A 307 3.27 -7.63 3.90
CA GLN A 307 2.24 -6.60 3.89
C GLN A 307 1.72 -6.38 2.48
N LEU A 308 0.42 -6.58 2.30
CA LEU A 308 -0.28 -6.31 1.05
C LEU A 308 -1.42 -5.32 1.27
N ALA A 309 -1.54 -4.36 0.37
CA ALA A 309 -2.68 -3.46 0.31
C ALA A 309 -3.75 -4.07 -0.59
N ARG A 310 -4.93 -4.35 -0.05
CA ARG A 310 -6.11 -4.80 -0.82
C ARG A 310 -7.32 -3.93 -0.51
N PHE A 311 -8.35 -3.99 -1.31
CA PHE A 311 -9.63 -3.38 -0.95
C PHE A 311 -10.30 -4.17 0.17
N ALA A 312 -10.94 -3.45 1.09
CA ALA A 312 -11.78 -4.07 2.12
C ALA A 312 -12.92 -4.86 1.45
N GLU A 313 -13.42 -5.89 2.12
CA GLU A 313 -14.52 -6.71 1.59
C GLU A 313 -15.81 -5.91 1.38
N SER A 314 -16.00 -4.86 2.17
CA SER A 314 -17.08 -3.88 1.99
C SER A 314 -16.97 -3.08 0.68
N GLY A 315 -15.81 -3.11 0.01
CA GLY A 315 -15.47 -2.21 -1.11
C GLY A 315 -15.11 -0.79 -0.67
N MET A 316 -15.15 -0.50 0.62
CA MET A 316 -14.91 0.85 1.17
C MET A 316 -13.48 0.96 1.72
N GLY A 317 -12.60 1.52 0.90
CA GLY A 317 -11.23 1.81 1.28
C GLY A 317 -10.26 0.65 1.08
N ARG A 318 -8.97 0.92 1.33
CA ARG A 318 -7.87 -0.03 1.21
C ARG A 318 -7.36 -0.40 2.60
N VAL A 319 -7.09 -1.68 2.79
CA VAL A 319 -6.57 -2.22 4.04
C VAL A 319 -5.23 -2.90 3.80
N MET A 320 -4.33 -2.78 4.77
CA MET A 320 -3.09 -3.53 4.79
C MET A 320 -3.34 -4.86 5.52
N VAL A 321 -3.00 -5.95 4.89
CA VAL A 321 -3.07 -7.29 5.49
C VAL A 321 -1.70 -7.95 5.51
N ASN A 322 -1.48 -8.85 6.47
CA ASN A 322 -0.31 -9.71 6.46
C ASN A 322 -0.62 -11.00 5.71
N ALA A 323 -0.10 -11.12 4.51
CA ALA A 323 -0.37 -12.20 3.56
C ALA A 323 0.56 -13.43 3.77
N GLY A 324 0.75 -13.85 5.02
CA GLY A 324 1.54 -15.02 5.31
C GLY A 324 3.01 -14.89 4.89
N ARG A 325 3.51 -15.78 4.04
CA ARG A 325 4.92 -15.85 3.63
C ARG A 325 5.03 -15.82 2.11
N SER A 326 6.08 -15.14 1.62
CA SER A 326 6.43 -15.18 0.20
C SER A 326 7.93 -15.50 0.01
N ARG A 327 8.25 -15.89 -1.20
CA ARG A 327 9.63 -16.03 -1.69
C ARG A 327 9.76 -15.28 -3.01
N SER A 328 10.92 -14.68 -3.20
CA SER A 328 11.25 -13.96 -4.42
C SER A 328 12.65 -14.32 -4.84
N CYS A 329 12.86 -14.69 -6.09
CA CYS A 329 14.20 -14.90 -6.63
C CYS A 329 14.32 -14.25 -7.99
N GLY A 330 15.51 -13.77 -8.33
CA GLY A 330 15.68 -13.08 -9.57
C GLY A 330 17.12 -12.75 -9.92
N ALA A 331 17.25 -12.07 -11.06
CA ALA A 331 18.49 -11.56 -11.59
C ALA A 331 18.29 -10.18 -12.19
N GLU A 332 19.24 -9.30 -11.98
CA GLU A 332 19.30 -7.97 -12.55
C GLU A 332 20.61 -7.80 -13.31
N LEU A 333 20.53 -7.20 -14.49
CA LEU A 333 21.66 -6.88 -15.34
C LEU A 333 21.54 -5.44 -15.84
N THR A 334 22.62 -4.67 -15.70
CA THR A 334 22.73 -3.33 -16.32
C THR A 334 24.04 -3.24 -17.09
N LEU A 335 23.94 -2.83 -18.33
CA LEU A 335 25.08 -2.51 -19.20
C LEU A 335 25.11 -1.01 -19.45
N ARG A 336 26.28 -0.39 -19.34
CA ARG A 336 26.52 1.00 -19.69
C ARG A 336 27.70 1.10 -20.64
N ALA A 337 27.49 1.79 -21.75
CA ALA A 337 28.54 1.98 -22.74
C ALA A 337 28.68 3.46 -23.09
N SER A 338 29.95 3.94 -23.17
CA SER A 338 30.31 5.25 -23.70
C SER A 338 31.19 5.04 -24.91
N LEU A 339 30.71 5.49 -26.06
CA LEU A 339 31.29 5.23 -27.37
C LEU A 339 31.53 6.54 -28.13
N LEU A 340 32.30 6.49 -29.21
CA LEU A 340 32.57 7.63 -30.09
C LEU A 340 33.18 8.85 -29.36
N ASN A 341 34.13 8.61 -28.45
CA ASN A 341 34.73 9.63 -27.60
C ASN A 341 33.64 10.34 -26.75
N ASP A 342 32.84 9.55 -26.02
CA ASP A 342 31.77 9.97 -25.13
C ASP A 342 30.57 10.68 -25.78
N ARG A 343 30.53 10.68 -27.13
CA ARG A 343 29.38 11.25 -27.84
C ARG A 343 28.16 10.38 -27.84
N LEU A 344 28.31 9.06 -27.73
CA LEU A 344 27.20 8.10 -27.69
C LEU A 344 27.24 7.36 -26.37
N ASN A 345 26.23 7.63 -25.51
CA ASN A 345 26.01 6.96 -24.25
C ASN A 345 24.82 6.03 -24.37
N LEU A 346 25.03 4.76 -24.06
CA LEU A 346 24.03 3.72 -24.09
C LEU A 346 23.90 3.13 -22.69
N SER A 347 22.67 2.89 -22.23
CA SER A 347 22.39 2.11 -21.03
C SER A 347 21.27 1.13 -21.32
N GLY A 348 21.45 -0.11 -20.90
CA GLY A 348 20.41 -1.14 -20.96
C GLY A 348 20.30 -1.85 -19.62
N SER A 349 19.10 -2.03 -19.12
CA SER A 349 18.80 -2.76 -17.88
C SER A 349 17.74 -3.81 -18.15
N TYR A 350 17.89 -4.96 -17.51
CA TYR A 350 16.92 -6.04 -17.52
C TYR A 350 16.86 -6.65 -16.13
N GLY A 351 15.65 -6.82 -15.62
CA GLY A 351 15.35 -7.52 -14.38
C GLY A 351 14.42 -8.70 -14.61
N TYR A 352 14.72 -9.80 -13.97
CA TYR A 352 13.83 -10.95 -13.84
C TYR A 352 13.52 -11.18 -12.37
N THR A 353 12.24 -11.31 -12.01
CA THR A 353 11.80 -11.56 -10.65
C THR A 353 10.68 -12.61 -10.65
N ASN A 354 10.90 -13.71 -9.96
CA ASN A 354 9.87 -14.68 -9.65
C ASN A 354 9.45 -14.51 -8.19
N ALA A 355 8.36 -13.77 -7.94
CA ALA A 355 7.79 -13.54 -6.62
C ALA A 355 6.48 -14.32 -6.48
N GLU A 356 6.38 -15.20 -5.46
CA GLU A 356 5.21 -16.02 -5.21
C GLU A 356 4.96 -16.23 -3.72
N PHE A 357 3.71 -16.47 -3.35
CA PHE A 357 3.36 -16.84 -1.99
C PHE A 357 3.84 -18.25 -1.68
N SER A 358 4.64 -18.40 -0.64
CA SER A 358 5.10 -19.71 -0.17
C SER A 358 4.17 -20.33 0.89
N ALA A 359 3.31 -19.50 1.50
CA ALA A 359 2.20 -19.92 2.36
C ALA A 359 1.22 -18.73 2.53
N TYR A 360 0.02 -18.85 2.00
CA TYR A 360 -1.05 -17.85 2.13
C TYR A 360 -2.42 -18.52 2.11
N ASP A 361 -2.76 -19.18 3.21
CA ASP A 361 -4.05 -19.85 3.43
C ASP A 361 -4.93 -18.96 4.33
N LEU A 362 -6.07 -18.54 3.83
CA LEU A 362 -7.09 -17.77 4.56
C LEU A 362 -8.13 -18.68 5.23
N GLY A 363 -8.05 -20.01 5.03
CA GLY A 363 -9.01 -20.96 5.56
C GLY A 363 -10.38 -20.88 4.90
N GLN A 364 -11.44 -21.12 5.69
CA GLN A 364 -12.82 -21.04 5.20
C GLN A 364 -13.28 -19.59 5.17
N HIS A 365 -13.62 -19.08 3.97
CA HIS A 365 -14.19 -17.76 3.77
C HIS A 365 -15.51 -17.91 3.01
N ASN A 366 -16.63 -17.45 3.58
CA ASN A 366 -17.98 -17.61 3.01
C ASN A 366 -18.31 -19.04 2.56
N GLY A 367 -17.83 -20.05 3.32
CA GLY A 367 -18.06 -21.47 3.02
C GLY A 367 -17.15 -22.06 1.92
N THR A 368 -16.18 -21.28 1.41
CA THR A 368 -15.19 -21.75 0.42
C THR A 368 -13.81 -21.69 1.05
N SER A 369 -12.98 -22.72 0.83
CA SER A 369 -11.56 -22.69 1.23
C SER A 369 -10.79 -21.78 0.27
N VAL A 370 -10.05 -20.83 0.80
CA VAL A 370 -9.26 -19.86 0.03
C VAL A 370 -7.80 -20.02 0.38
N ASP A 371 -7.01 -20.55 -0.56
CA ASP A 371 -5.56 -20.70 -0.45
C ASP A 371 -4.88 -20.11 -1.70
N TYR A 372 -4.06 -19.10 -1.50
CA TYR A 372 -3.29 -18.41 -2.54
C TYR A 372 -1.84 -18.88 -2.61
N THR A 373 -1.48 -19.94 -1.89
CA THR A 373 -0.13 -20.53 -1.94
C THR A 373 0.23 -20.91 -3.37
N GLY A 374 1.40 -20.47 -3.85
CA GLY A 374 1.87 -20.66 -5.22
C GLY A 374 1.47 -19.56 -6.21
N ASN A 375 0.51 -18.70 -5.86
CA ASN A 375 0.16 -17.54 -6.68
C ASN A 375 1.27 -16.50 -6.69
N LYS A 376 1.31 -15.72 -7.76
CA LYS A 376 2.27 -14.59 -7.89
C LYS A 376 1.88 -13.45 -6.96
N VAL A 377 2.89 -12.83 -6.36
CA VAL A 377 2.70 -11.63 -5.55
C VAL A 377 2.21 -10.50 -6.46
N PRO A 378 1.11 -9.81 -6.10
CA PRO A 378 0.61 -8.69 -6.86
C PRO A 378 1.62 -7.55 -7.02
N PHE A 379 1.51 -6.76 -8.10
CA PHE A 379 2.35 -5.60 -8.42
C PHE A 379 3.83 -5.91 -8.68
N ALA A 380 4.20 -7.18 -8.81
CA ALA A 380 5.57 -7.63 -9.06
C ALA A 380 5.68 -8.22 -10.49
N PRO A 381 6.03 -7.44 -11.52
CA PRO A 381 6.21 -7.96 -12.87
C PRO A 381 7.38 -8.94 -12.92
N ALA A 382 7.18 -10.06 -13.62
CA ALA A 382 8.24 -11.06 -13.77
C ALA A 382 9.45 -10.56 -14.59
N HIS A 383 9.24 -9.58 -15.47
CA HIS A 383 10.27 -9.01 -16.31
C HIS A 383 10.17 -7.49 -16.29
N THR A 384 11.30 -6.82 -16.18
CA THR A 384 11.42 -5.38 -16.34
C THR A 384 12.54 -5.10 -17.33
N LEU A 385 12.37 -4.13 -18.19
CA LEU A 385 13.40 -3.70 -19.12
C LEU A 385 13.45 -2.17 -19.20
N GLY A 386 14.64 -1.66 -19.39
CA GLY A 386 14.90 -0.26 -19.66
C GLY A 386 16.08 -0.13 -20.58
N ALA A 387 16.00 0.75 -21.58
CA ALA A 387 17.15 1.12 -22.38
C ALA A 387 17.13 2.62 -22.69
N THR A 388 18.31 3.24 -22.72
CA THR A 388 18.48 4.63 -23.10
C THR A 388 19.63 4.75 -24.10
N ALA A 389 19.46 5.61 -25.07
CA ALA A 389 20.53 6.01 -26.03
C ALA A 389 20.57 7.53 -26.08
N GLU A 390 21.75 8.09 -25.91
CA GLU A 390 21.97 9.53 -25.97
C GLU A 390 23.18 9.83 -26.82
N PHE A 391 22.96 10.60 -27.88
CA PHE A 391 24.00 11.03 -28.80
C PHE A 391 24.13 12.54 -28.75
N ARG A 392 25.36 13.03 -28.53
CA ARG A 392 25.72 14.45 -28.51
C ARG A 392 26.75 14.76 -29.60
N GLN A 393 26.38 15.58 -30.56
CA GLN A 393 27.24 16.05 -31.61
C GLN A 393 27.67 17.49 -31.33
N PRO A 394 28.93 17.72 -30.90
CA PRO A 394 29.50 19.07 -30.85
C PRO A 394 29.55 19.70 -32.22
N LEU A 395 29.26 21.00 -32.29
CA LEU A 395 29.31 21.80 -33.52
C LEU A 395 30.32 22.92 -33.33
N SER A 396 31.06 23.23 -34.44
CA SER A 396 31.99 24.36 -34.48
C SER A 396 31.25 25.69 -34.79
N ASN A 397 30.09 25.90 -34.21
CA ASN A 397 29.25 27.07 -34.50
C ASN A 397 29.16 27.96 -33.26
N SER A 398 29.27 29.27 -33.39
CA SER A 398 29.24 30.22 -32.30
C SER A 398 27.85 30.35 -31.64
N LEU A 399 26.79 30.11 -32.41
CA LEU A 399 25.40 30.21 -31.92
C LEU A 399 24.91 28.88 -31.34
N CYS A 400 25.13 27.75 -32.05
CA CYS A 400 24.71 26.42 -31.61
C CYS A 400 25.96 25.56 -31.35
N ARG A 401 26.19 25.19 -30.08
CA ARG A 401 27.38 24.48 -29.61
C ARG A 401 27.29 22.96 -29.80
N ALA A 402 26.11 22.40 -29.67
CA ALA A 402 25.89 20.97 -29.87
C ALA A 402 24.43 20.65 -30.21
N LEU A 403 24.25 19.52 -30.91
CA LEU A 403 22.93 18.86 -31.05
C LEU A 403 22.93 17.60 -30.22
N THR A 404 21.77 17.32 -29.59
CA THR A 404 21.54 16.11 -28.79
C THR A 404 20.37 15.32 -29.36
N LEU A 405 20.51 14.01 -29.42
CA LEU A 405 19.45 13.07 -29.77
C LEU A 405 19.33 12.07 -28.61
N GLY A 406 18.15 11.85 -28.13
CA GLY A 406 17.89 10.88 -27.09
C GLY A 406 16.71 9.97 -27.44
N ALA A 407 16.82 8.73 -27.04
CA ALA A 407 15.72 7.76 -27.08
C ALA A 407 15.73 6.94 -25.80
N ASP A 408 14.56 6.57 -25.34
CA ASP A 408 14.39 5.69 -24.21
C ASP A 408 13.24 4.70 -24.45
N VAL A 409 13.35 3.52 -23.84
CA VAL A 409 12.30 2.53 -23.80
C VAL A 409 12.23 1.93 -22.40
N GLN A 410 11.03 1.76 -21.90
CA GLN A 410 10.74 1.08 -20.65
C GLN A 410 9.64 0.06 -20.88
N GLY A 411 9.76 -1.10 -20.27
CA GLY A 411 8.74 -2.15 -20.38
C GLY A 411 8.65 -2.98 -19.12
N ALA A 412 7.46 -3.53 -18.92
CA ALA A 412 7.17 -4.46 -17.84
C ALA A 412 6.47 -5.71 -18.39
N GLY A 413 6.82 -6.86 -17.84
CA GLY A 413 6.15 -8.12 -18.06
C GLY A 413 4.75 -8.12 -17.45
N ARG A 414 4.14 -9.29 -17.40
CA ARG A 414 2.82 -9.41 -16.78
C ARG A 414 2.83 -8.95 -15.33
N ILE A 415 1.85 -8.12 -14.96
CA ILE A 415 1.62 -7.65 -13.60
C ILE A 415 0.26 -8.18 -13.15
N TRP A 416 0.23 -8.98 -12.09
CA TRP A 416 -1.00 -9.40 -11.45
C TRP A 416 -1.47 -8.32 -10.48
N TRP A 417 -2.78 -8.08 -10.40
CA TRP A 417 -3.34 -7.01 -9.60
C TRP A 417 -3.97 -7.49 -8.28
N ASP A 418 -4.24 -8.79 -8.18
CA ASP A 418 -4.88 -9.43 -7.03
C ASP A 418 -4.13 -10.68 -6.57
N GLU A 419 -4.35 -11.12 -5.34
CA GLU A 419 -3.72 -12.29 -4.74
C GLU A 419 -4.20 -13.60 -5.39
N ALA A 420 -5.42 -13.62 -5.93
CA ALA A 420 -5.99 -14.77 -6.63
C ALA A 420 -5.42 -14.94 -8.04
N ASN A 421 -4.70 -13.95 -8.56
CA ASN A 421 -4.19 -13.87 -9.92
C ASN A 421 -5.31 -13.99 -10.98
N THR A 422 -6.45 -13.34 -10.75
CA THR A 422 -7.60 -13.39 -11.64
C THR A 422 -7.53 -12.38 -12.77
N PHE A 423 -6.87 -11.23 -12.55
CA PHE A 423 -6.70 -10.19 -13.56
C PHE A 423 -5.30 -9.59 -13.56
N SER A 424 -4.84 -9.19 -14.73
CA SER A 424 -3.47 -8.76 -14.94
C SER A 424 -3.33 -7.78 -16.09
N GLN A 425 -2.29 -6.94 -16.05
CA GLN A 425 -1.75 -6.23 -17.20
C GLN A 425 -0.79 -7.15 -17.94
N PRO A 426 -0.99 -7.44 -19.23
CA PRO A 426 -0.01 -8.17 -20.04
C PRO A 426 1.26 -7.33 -20.25
N PHE A 427 2.28 -7.95 -20.85
CA PHE A 427 3.51 -7.22 -21.23
C PHE A 427 3.19 -5.95 -22.02
N TYR A 428 3.84 -4.86 -21.66
CA TYR A 428 3.83 -3.61 -22.42
C TYR A 428 5.21 -2.95 -22.43
N ALA A 429 5.44 -2.11 -23.44
CA ALA A 429 6.60 -1.24 -23.51
C ALA A 429 6.19 0.15 -24.02
N VAL A 430 6.80 1.17 -23.47
CA VAL A 430 6.63 2.57 -23.88
C VAL A 430 7.98 3.13 -24.29
N ALA A 431 7.99 3.90 -25.39
CA ALA A 431 9.20 4.53 -25.89
C ALA A 431 9.04 6.06 -25.90
N GLY A 432 10.14 6.75 -25.59
CA GLY A 432 10.29 8.18 -25.67
C GLY A 432 11.40 8.57 -26.63
N ALA A 433 11.35 9.80 -27.13
CA ALA A 433 12.42 10.38 -27.95
C ALA A 433 12.58 11.86 -27.64
N ARG A 434 13.79 12.37 -27.77
CA ARG A 434 14.10 13.80 -27.63
C ARG A 434 15.14 14.25 -28.64
N ILE A 435 15.02 15.49 -29.08
CA ILE A 435 15.99 16.20 -29.86
C ILE A 435 16.26 17.57 -29.23
N GLY A 436 17.51 17.90 -29.01
CA GLY A 436 17.89 19.11 -28.32
C GLY A 436 19.00 19.88 -29.09
N ALA A 437 19.11 21.17 -28.79
CA ALA A 437 20.17 22.05 -29.22
C ALA A 437 20.69 22.85 -28.02
N GLU A 438 22.03 22.87 -27.89
CA GLU A 438 22.75 23.67 -26.91
C GLU A 438 23.23 24.94 -27.55
N PHE A 439 22.74 26.10 -27.11
CA PHE A 439 23.10 27.41 -27.67
C PHE A 439 24.17 28.12 -26.84
N ALA A 440 24.76 29.15 -27.42
CA ALA A 440 25.57 30.11 -26.70
C ALA A 440 24.75 30.78 -25.59
N GLY A 441 25.43 31.21 -24.51
CA GLY A 441 24.72 31.79 -23.34
C GLY A 441 24.07 30.75 -22.47
N ASN A 442 24.50 29.47 -22.53
CA ASN A 442 24.02 28.38 -21.71
C ASN A 442 22.48 28.15 -21.83
N VAL A 443 21.93 28.37 -23.00
CA VAL A 443 20.50 28.11 -23.32
C VAL A 443 20.40 26.75 -23.99
N ASN A 444 19.54 25.88 -23.46
CA ASN A 444 19.24 24.59 -24.06
C ASN A 444 17.77 24.55 -24.46
N LEU A 445 17.50 24.10 -25.66
CA LEU A 445 16.15 23.84 -26.17
C LEU A 445 16.02 22.33 -26.44
N THR A 446 14.98 21.70 -25.91
CA THR A 446 14.71 20.28 -26.11
C THR A 446 13.24 20.07 -26.50
N LEU A 447 13.02 19.43 -27.63
CA LEU A 447 11.75 18.88 -28.05
C LEU A 447 11.70 17.41 -27.64
N TRP A 448 10.62 16.99 -27.03
CA TRP A 448 10.48 15.60 -26.56
C TRP A 448 9.10 15.01 -26.83
N THR A 449 9.05 13.70 -26.91
CA THR A 449 7.81 12.93 -26.91
C THR A 449 7.93 11.77 -25.94
N LYS A 450 6.84 11.51 -25.19
CA LYS A 450 6.66 10.32 -24.35
C LYS A 450 5.60 9.43 -24.97
N ASN A 451 5.78 8.11 -24.78
CA ASN A 451 4.88 7.10 -25.34
C ASN A 451 4.62 7.32 -26.84
N VAL A 452 5.71 7.47 -27.63
CA VAL A 452 5.64 7.75 -29.07
C VAL A 452 4.86 6.69 -29.84
N THR A 453 4.87 5.45 -29.37
CA THR A 453 4.13 4.30 -29.92
C THR A 453 2.63 4.34 -29.63
N ALA A 454 2.15 5.26 -28.76
CA ALA A 454 0.78 5.31 -28.25
C ALA A 454 0.31 3.99 -27.63
N THR A 455 1.21 3.29 -26.94
CA THR A 455 0.91 2.05 -26.24
C THR A 455 -0.13 2.31 -25.15
N ARG A 456 -1.20 1.51 -25.13
CA ARG A 456 -2.20 1.52 -24.07
C ARG A 456 -1.84 0.46 -23.03
N TYR A 457 -1.84 0.84 -21.77
CA TYR A 457 -1.51 -0.04 -20.65
C TYR A 457 -2.15 0.49 -19.37
N ASP A 458 -2.40 -0.39 -18.42
CA ASP A 458 -2.89 -0.04 -17.10
C ASP A 458 -1.72 0.11 -16.15
N VAL A 459 -1.69 1.21 -15.39
CA VAL A 459 -0.70 1.43 -14.33
C VAL A 459 -1.17 0.88 -12.99
N PHE A 460 -2.47 0.71 -12.85
CA PHE A 460 -3.12 0.15 -11.68
C PHE A 460 -4.50 -0.36 -12.06
N SER A 461 -4.89 -1.52 -11.51
CA SER A 461 -6.26 -2.04 -11.62
C SER A 461 -6.67 -2.67 -10.30
N PHE A 462 -7.97 -2.59 -10.00
CA PHE A 462 -8.55 -3.15 -8.79
C PHE A 462 -10.01 -3.52 -8.99
N GLN A 463 -10.53 -4.32 -8.09
CA GLN A 463 -11.94 -4.67 -8.04
C GLN A 463 -12.57 -4.09 -6.77
N SER A 464 -13.72 -3.45 -6.92
CA SER A 464 -14.54 -2.93 -5.83
C SER A 464 -16.02 -3.08 -6.18
N MET A 465 -16.86 -3.47 -5.21
CA MET A 465 -18.32 -3.63 -5.38
C MET A 465 -18.71 -4.43 -6.65
N ASN A 466 -17.97 -5.52 -6.93
CA ASN A 466 -18.13 -6.38 -8.11
C ASN A 466 -17.84 -5.70 -9.47
N ASN A 467 -17.26 -4.51 -9.48
CA ASN A 467 -16.81 -3.82 -10.68
C ASN A 467 -15.27 -3.81 -10.73
N GLN A 468 -14.73 -3.88 -11.95
CA GLN A 468 -13.30 -3.74 -12.19
C GLN A 468 -12.99 -2.33 -12.67
N PHE A 469 -11.99 -1.70 -12.08
CA PHE A 469 -11.52 -0.36 -12.39
C PHE A 469 -10.06 -0.41 -12.81
N ALA A 470 -9.69 0.44 -13.75
CA ALA A 470 -8.31 0.56 -14.20
C ALA A 470 -7.91 2.03 -14.37
N GLN A 471 -6.70 2.34 -13.93
CA GLN A 471 -6.05 3.60 -14.23
C GLN A 471 -5.17 3.42 -15.44
N ILE A 472 -5.50 4.11 -16.53
CA ILE A 472 -4.76 4.05 -17.80
C ILE A 472 -3.43 4.80 -17.65
N GLY A 473 -2.38 4.25 -18.22
CA GLY A 473 -1.07 4.87 -18.32
C GLY A 473 -1.07 6.13 -19.20
N GLN A 474 0.00 6.92 -19.07
CA GLN A 474 0.11 8.18 -19.77
C GLN A 474 0.02 7.99 -21.30
N PRO A 475 -0.88 8.70 -22.00
CA PRO A 475 -0.99 8.65 -23.45
C PRO A 475 0.23 9.28 -24.11
N ARG A 476 0.30 9.20 -25.45
CA ARG A 476 1.31 9.94 -26.20
C ARG A 476 1.21 11.43 -25.92
N CYS A 477 2.34 12.03 -25.56
CA CYS A 477 2.43 13.46 -25.37
C CYS A 477 3.74 14.02 -25.94
N PHE A 478 3.72 15.31 -26.27
CA PHE A 478 4.83 16.06 -26.80
C PHE A 478 5.03 17.31 -25.94
N GLY A 479 6.27 17.75 -25.84
CA GLY A 479 6.59 18.95 -25.10
C GLY A 479 7.87 19.62 -25.56
N ILE A 480 8.07 20.80 -25.03
CA ILE A 480 9.24 21.64 -25.28
C ILE A 480 9.77 22.09 -23.94
N ASP A 481 11.06 21.88 -23.71
CA ASP A 481 11.78 22.38 -22.54
C ASP A 481 12.81 23.43 -23.00
N VAL A 482 12.81 24.54 -22.27
CA VAL A 482 13.86 25.57 -22.41
C VAL A 482 14.52 25.74 -21.05
N SER A 483 15.83 25.53 -20.99
CA SER A 483 16.61 25.77 -19.78
C SER A 483 17.69 26.80 -20.00
N VAL A 484 17.87 27.70 -19.06
CA VAL A 484 18.91 28.72 -19.06
C VAL A 484 19.72 28.56 -17.78
N HIS A 485 21.02 28.37 -17.91
CA HIS A 485 21.94 28.28 -16.77
C HIS A 485 22.71 29.61 -16.63
N PHE A 486 22.53 30.29 -15.53
CA PHE A 486 23.16 31.56 -15.21
C PHE A 486 24.50 31.36 -14.50
#